data_e4744a42062b7dae2f51dca9b93e28e0
#
_entry.id   e4744a42062b7dae2f51dca9b93e28e0
#
_cell.length_a   1.000
_cell.length_b   1.000
_cell.length_c   1.000
_cell.angle_alpha   90.00
_cell.angle_beta   90.00
_cell.angle_gamma   90.00
#
_symmetry.space_group_name_H-M   'P 1'
#
loop_
_entity.id
_entity.type
_entity.pdbx_description
1 polymer ?
#
loop_
_entity_poly.entity_id
_entity_poly.type
_entity_poly.pdbx_seq_one_letter_code
_entity_poly.pdbx_strand_id
1 'polypeptide(L)'
;MEQKKIKILVLFYTRGGCTADFAREIGKGAEAIAGTEVALRRIPEVLSREALGHDAVRSARMDAIEKEFPEATIEDLISADGVAFGTPVHFGSFASQVKHFLDQLTVVWHQQKLVNKPAAVFCVGHGLHSGEEVALLSLIIPLLNLGM
;
A
#
# COMPACT_ATOMS: atom_id res chain seq x y z
N MET A 1 24.16 -18.37 -15.03
CA MET A 1 23.93 -17.53 -13.84
C MET A 1 22.50 -17.05 -13.90
N GLU A 2 21.67 -17.45 -12.95
CA GLU A 2 20.30 -17.00 -12.85
C GLU A 2 20.33 -15.52 -12.48
N GLN A 3 19.75 -14.67 -13.32
CA GLN A 3 19.74 -13.22 -13.10
C GLN A 3 18.78 -12.93 -11.94
N LYS A 4 19.29 -12.33 -10.86
CA LYS A 4 18.46 -11.94 -9.70
C LYS A 4 17.32 -11.04 -10.18
N LYS A 5 16.07 -11.43 -9.94
CA LYS A 5 14.91 -10.61 -10.24
C LYS A 5 14.81 -9.43 -9.29
N ILE A 6 14.38 -8.29 -9.81
CA ILE A 6 14.04 -7.10 -9.03
C ILE A 6 12.66 -7.31 -8.42
N LYS A 7 12.56 -7.22 -7.11
CA LYS A 7 11.31 -7.40 -6.36
C LYS A 7 10.60 -6.08 -6.15
N ILE A 8 9.41 -5.95 -6.71
CA ILE A 8 8.53 -4.79 -6.54
C ILE A 8 7.38 -5.17 -5.61
N LEU A 9 7.22 -4.41 -4.54
CA LEU A 9 6.10 -4.54 -3.63
C LEU A 9 5.04 -3.49 -3.98
N VAL A 10 3.80 -3.92 -4.24
CA VAL A 10 2.63 -3.04 -4.27
C VAL A 10 1.90 -3.21 -2.95
N LEU A 11 2.10 -2.24 -2.06
CA LEU A 11 1.59 -2.23 -0.70
C LEU A 11 0.43 -1.24 -0.60
N PHE A 12 -0.76 -1.69 -0.22
CA PHE A 12 -1.93 -0.82 -0.23
C PHE A 12 -2.91 -1.13 0.91
N TYR A 13 -3.66 -0.10 1.29
CA TYR A 13 -4.90 -0.27 2.04
C TYR A 13 -6.09 0.04 1.14
N THR A 14 -7.20 -0.64 1.35
CA THR A 14 -8.47 -0.39 0.66
C THR A 14 -9.63 -0.64 1.60
N ARG A 15 -10.65 0.22 1.57
CA ARG A 15 -11.90 0.05 2.33
C ARG A 15 -13.06 -0.42 1.46
N GLY A 16 -13.11 0.00 0.21
CA GLY A 16 -14.20 -0.29 -0.70
C GLY A 16 -13.78 -1.08 -1.94
N GLY A 17 -12.48 -1.41 -2.08
CA GLY A 17 -11.95 -2.20 -3.19
C GLY A 17 -11.31 -1.39 -4.31
N CYS A 18 -11.63 -0.11 -4.50
CA CYS A 18 -11.11 0.67 -5.63
C CYS A 18 -9.58 0.82 -5.61
N THR A 19 -8.99 0.97 -4.42
CA THR A 19 -7.51 1.00 -4.29
C THR A 19 -6.89 -0.35 -4.64
N ALA A 20 -7.56 -1.47 -4.32
CA ALA A 20 -7.12 -2.81 -4.72
C ALA A 20 -7.18 -2.99 -6.24
N ASP A 21 -8.25 -2.49 -6.89
CA ASP A 21 -8.37 -2.53 -8.36
C ASP A 21 -7.20 -1.78 -9.01
N PHE A 22 -6.87 -0.60 -8.50
CA PHE A 22 -5.74 0.18 -9.00
C PHE A 22 -4.39 -0.50 -8.71
N ALA A 23 -4.23 -1.10 -7.52
CA ALA A 23 -3.03 -1.86 -7.17
C ALA A 23 -2.77 -3.03 -8.14
N ARG A 24 -3.84 -3.73 -8.59
CA ARG A 24 -3.71 -4.80 -9.61
C ARG A 24 -3.14 -4.27 -10.93
N GLU A 25 -3.62 -3.12 -11.39
CA GLU A 25 -3.14 -2.53 -12.64
C GLU A 25 -1.68 -2.08 -12.53
N ILE A 26 -1.28 -1.49 -11.39
CA ILE A 26 0.12 -1.16 -11.11
C ILE A 26 0.97 -2.44 -11.10
N GLY A 27 0.49 -3.50 -10.45
CA GLY A 27 1.17 -4.80 -10.42
C GLY A 27 1.38 -5.38 -11.82
N LYS A 28 0.34 -5.40 -12.66
CA LYS A 28 0.44 -5.84 -14.06
C LYS A 28 1.45 -5.01 -14.86
N GLY A 29 1.46 -3.68 -14.67
CA GLY A 29 2.44 -2.81 -15.32
C GLY A 29 3.88 -3.13 -14.93
N ALA A 30 4.11 -3.41 -13.65
CA ALA A 30 5.44 -3.79 -13.15
C ALA A 30 5.85 -5.20 -13.64
N GLU A 31 4.93 -6.17 -13.66
CA GLU A 31 5.17 -7.53 -14.17
C GLU A 31 5.50 -7.57 -15.67
N ALA A 32 5.03 -6.60 -16.44
CA ALA A 32 5.36 -6.49 -17.87
C ALA A 32 6.84 -6.16 -18.13
N ILE A 33 7.59 -5.74 -17.12
CA ILE A 33 9.01 -5.44 -17.23
C ILE A 33 9.81 -6.73 -17.00
N ALA A 34 10.58 -7.13 -17.99
CA ALA A 34 11.41 -8.32 -17.91
C ALA A 34 12.41 -8.24 -16.72
N GLY A 35 12.49 -9.29 -15.94
CA GLY A 35 13.40 -9.36 -14.79
C GLY A 35 12.79 -8.81 -13.49
N THR A 36 11.51 -8.45 -13.45
CA THR A 36 10.81 -8.10 -12.23
C THR A 36 10.01 -9.27 -11.66
N GLU A 37 9.80 -9.24 -10.35
CA GLU A 37 8.88 -10.07 -9.59
C GLU A 37 8.00 -9.14 -8.76
N VAL A 38 6.69 -9.29 -8.81
CA VAL A 38 5.77 -8.38 -8.13
C VAL A 38 5.02 -9.11 -7.02
N ALA A 39 5.00 -8.50 -5.85
CA ALA A 39 4.18 -8.91 -4.72
C ALA A 39 3.13 -7.85 -4.41
N LEU A 40 1.85 -8.24 -4.40
CA LEU A 40 0.76 -7.39 -3.91
C LEU A 40 0.44 -7.76 -2.48
N ARG A 41 0.42 -6.77 -1.57
CA ARG A 41 0.11 -6.94 -0.15
C ARG A 41 -0.86 -5.89 0.32
N ARG A 42 -1.89 -6.34 1.07
CA ARG A 42 -2.83 -5.41 1.69
C ARG A 42 -2.40 -5.07 3.12
N ILE A 43 -2.55 -3.81 3.50
CA ILE A 43 -2.49 -3.38 4.90
C ILE A 43 -3.82 -3.80 5.54
N PRO A 44 -3.80 -4.48 6.71
CA PRO A 44 -5.01 -4.95 7.36
C PRO A 44 -5.89 -3.81 7.87
N GLU A 45 -7.20 -4.08 7.99
CA GLU A 45 -8.13 -3.19 8.67
C GLU A 45 -7.86 -3.23 10.18
N VAL A 46 -7.89 -2.06 10.82
CA VAL A 46 -7.70 -1.93 12.28
C VAL A 46 -8.99 -1.57 13.02
N LEU A 47 -10.05 -1.23 12.28
CA LEU A 47 -11.36 -0.96 12.85
C LEU A 47 -12.21 -2.22 12.89
N SER A 48 -13.07 -2.34 13.89
CA SER A 48 -14.03 -3.44 13.95
C SER A 48 -15.07 -3.33 12.83
N ARG A 49 -15.66 -4.46 12.44
CA ARG A 49 -16.71 -4.47 11.41
C ARG A 49 -17.93 -3.63 11.82
N GLU A 50 -18.24 -3.57 13.12
CA GLU A 50 -19.30 -2.70 13.64
C GLU A 50 -18.99 -1.21 13.44
N ALA A 51 -17.74 -0.79 13.66
CA ALA A 51 -17.28 0.57 13.44
C ALA A 51 -17.30 0.98 11.96
N LEU A 52 -17.16 0.02 11.05
CA LEU A 52 -17.23 0.25 9.60
C LEU A 52 -18.68 0.33 9.08
N GLY A 53 -19.66 -0.04 9.89
CA GLY A 53 -21.07 -0.07 9.53
C GLY A 53 -21.49 -1.32 8.77
N HIS A 54 -22.79 -1.62 8.79
CA HIS A 54 -23.38 -2.81 8.16
C HIS A 54 -23.73 -2.54 6.69
N ASP A 55 -22.78 -2.82 5.79
CA ASP A 55 -23.01 -2.81 4.35
C ASP A 55 -22.60 -4.19 3.79
N ALA A 56 -23.60 -5.02 3.46
CA ALA A 56 -23.37 -6.38 3.03
C ALA A 56 -22.56 -6.47 1.72
N VAL A 57 -22.75 -5.55 0.79
CA VAL A 57 -22.02 -5.52 -0.50
C VAL A 57 -20.56 -5.21 -0.26
N ARG A 58 -20.29 -4.19 0.57
CA ARG A 58 -18.93 -3.82 0.96
C ARG A 58 -18.24 -4.94 1.72
N SER A 59 -18.93 -5.57 2.67
CA SER A 59 -18.40 -6.69 3.45
C SER A 59 -18.00 -7.87 2.57
N ALA A 60 -18.87 -8.28 1.64
CA ALA A 60 -18.58 -9.37 0.70
C ALA A 60 -17.37 -9.05 -0.21
N ARG A 61 -17.26 -7.78 -0.65
CA ARG A 61 -16.11 -7.33 -1.45
C ARG A 61 -14.81 -7.34 -0.64
N MET A 62 -14.85 -6.92 0.62
CA MET A 62 -13.71 -6.98 1.52
C MET A 62 -13.28 -8.42 1.81
N ASP A 63 -14.22 -9.33 2.04
CA ASP A 63 -13.92 -10.75 2.23
C ASP A 63 -13.23 -11.37 0.99
N ALA A 64 -13.61 -10.95 -0.21
CA ALA A 64 -12.94 -11.37 -1.45
C ALA A 64 -11.51 -10.82 -1.55
N ILE A 65 -11.30 -9.54 -1.20
CA ILE A 65 -9.99 -8.88 -1.19
C ILE A 65 -9.07 -9.53 -0.16
N GLU A 66 -9.58 -9.85 1.03
CA GLU A 66 -8.82 -10.52 2.08
C GLU A 66 -8.34 -11.92 1.68
N LYS A 67 -9.13 -12.62 0.87
CA LYS A 67 -8.74 -13.94 0.32
C LYS A 67 -7.74 -13.82 -0.82
N GLU A 68 -7.84 -12.77 -1.63
CA GLU A 68 -6.98 -12.55 -2.80
C GLU A 68 -5.60 -12.02 -2.43
N PHE A 69 -5.54 -11.06 -1.49
CA PHE A 69 -4.29 -10.38 -1.15
C PHE A 69 -3.83 -10.76 0.27
N PRO A 70 -2.67 -11.40 0.41
CA PRO A 70 -2.07 -11.63 1.70
C PRO A 70 -1.83 -10.31 2.46
N GLU A 71 -1.88 -10.37 3.79
CA GLU A 71 -1.53 -9.23 4.63
C GLU A 71 -0.07 -8.86 4.48
N ALA A 72 0.17 -7.55 4.50
CA ALA A 72 1.50 -6.99 4.46
C ALA A 72 2.25 -7.27 5.78
N THR A 73 3.49 -7.68 5.63
CA THR A 73 4.44 -7.80 6.74
C THR A 73 5.55 -6.75 6.60
N ILE A 74 6.23 -6.46 7.68
CA ILE A 74 7.41 -5.58 7.66
C ILE A 74 8.52 -6.20 6.80
N GLU A 75 8.63 -7.53 6.79
CA GLU A 75 9.62 -8.25 5.99
C GLU A 75 9.35 -8.14 4.48
N ASP A 76 8.08 -8.10 4.05
CA ASP A 76 7.75 -7.81 2.65
C ASP A 76 8.35 -6.47 2.21
N LEU A 77 8.24 -5.44 3.07
CA LEU A 77 8.78 -4.11 2.81
C LEU A 77 10.32 -4.09 2.80
N ILE A 78 10.96 -4.80 3.73
CA ILE A 78 12.42 -4.87 3.82
C ILE A 78 13.01 -5.62 2.62
N SER A 79 12.40 -6.74 2.22
CA SER A 79 12.93 -7.61 1.16
C SER A 79 12.67 -7.11 -0.25
N ALA A 80 11.75 -6.15 -0.45
CA ALA A 80 11.51 -5.55 -1.76
C ALA A 80 12.66 -4.64 -2.19
N ASP A 81 12.94 -4.58 -3.50
CA ASP A 81 13.91 -3.65 -4.09
C ASP A 81 13.27 -2.29 -4.41
N GLY A 82 11.94 -2.23 -4.58
CA GLY A 82 11.17 -1.00 -4.76
C GLY A 82 9.72 -1.17 -4.30
N VAL A 83 9.05 -0.08 -3.95
CA VAL A 83 7.70 -0.13 -3.37
C VAL A 83 6.76 0.88 -4.00
N ALA A 84 5.52 0.47 -4.30
CA ALA A 84 4.42 1.36 -4.60
C ALA A 84 3.42 1.34 -3.42
N PHE A 85 3.24 2.47 -2.73
CA PHE A 85 2.31 2.63 -1.61
C PHE A 85 0.96 3.16 -2.06
N GLY A 86 -0.12 2.43 -1.75
CA GLY A 86 -1.49 2.76 -2.10
C GLY A 86 -2.39 3.08 -0.92
N THR A 87 -3.23 4.11 -1.06
CA THR A 87 -4.19 4.52 -0.03
C THR A 87 -5.48 5.03 -0.65
N PRO A 88 -6.65 4.83 -0.02
CA PRO A 88 -7.80 5.69 -0.32
C PRO A 88 -7.59 7.07 0.30
N VAL A 89 -8.25 8.07 -0.27
CA VAL A 89 -8.31 9.41 0.35
C VAL A 89 -9.32 9.39 1.48
N HIS A 90 -8.87 9.67 2.70
CA HIS A 90 -9.72 9.86 3.87
C HIS A 90 -9.53 11.27 4.42
N PHE A 91 -10.53 12.13 4.22
CA PHE A 91 -10.53 13.52 4.70
C PHE A 91 -9.28 14.32 4.28
N GLY A 92 -8.89 14.20 3.00
CA GLY A 92 -7.73 14.90 2.45
C GLY A 92 -6.38 14.34 2.89
N SER A 93 -6.32 13.11 3.41
CA SER A 93 -5.09 12.45 3.84
C SER A 93 -5.11 10.97 3.47
N PHE A 94 -3.99 10.30 3.64
CA PHE A 94 -3.95 8.84 3.58
C PHE A 94 -4.67 8.21 4.77
N ALA A 95 -5.15 6.98 4.61
CA ALA A 95 -5.93 6.27 5.61
C ALA A 95 -5.14 5.98 6.89
N SER A 96 -5.81 5.99 8.05
CA SER A 96 -5.23 5.70 9.36
C SER A 96 -4.56 4.32 9.44
N GLN A 97 -5.06 3.34 8.69
CA GLN A 97 -4.47 2.00 8.57
C GLN A 97 -3.06 2.04 7.99
N VAL A 98 -2.83 2.92 7.01
CA VAL A 98 -1.49 3.15 6.44
C VAL A 98 -0.58 3.77 7.50
N LYS A 99 -1.08 4.77 8.26
CA LYS A 99 -0.29 5.37 9.35
C LYS A 99 0.04 4.35 10.44
N HIS A 100 -0.93 3.51 10.80
CA HIS A 100 -0.72 2.43 11.77
C HIS A 100 0.37 1.46 11.31
N PHE A 101 0.41 1.10 10.02
CA PHE A 101 1.48 0.26 9.47
C PHE A 101 2.83 0.98 9.50
N LEU A 102 2.90 2.25 9.10
CA LEU A 102 4.13 3.04 9.12
C LEU A 102 4.70 3.22 10.54
N ASP A 103 3.84 3.37 11.55
CA ASP A 103 4.27 3.54 12.94
C ASP A 103 4.95 2.29 13.54
N GLN A 104 4.76 1.13 12.95
CA GLN A 104 5.46 -0.09 13.33
C GLN A 104 6.91 -0.15 12.81
N LEU A 105 7.31 0.77 11.92
CA LEU A 105 8.61 0.76 11.27
C LEU A 105 9.75 1.40 12.09
N THR A 106 9.53 1.75 13.37
CA THR A 106 10.53 2.41 14.21
C THR A 106 11.87 1.67 14.24
N VAL A 107 11.85 0.34 14.43
CA VAL A 107 13.07 -0.47 14.45
C VAL A 107 13.73 -0.52 13.09
N VAL A 108 12.95 -0.62 12.01
CA VAL A 108 13.41 -0.64 10.61
C VAL A 108 14.10 0.69 10.27
N TRP A 109 13.53 1.81 10.74
CA TRP A 109 14.10 3.15 10.58
C TRP A 109 15.44 3.28 11.31
N HIS A 110 15.53 2.88 12.58
CA HIS A 110 16.80 2.88 13.33
C HIS A 110 17.89 2.02 12.65
N GLN A 111 17.50 0.93 12.02
CA GLN A 111 18.40 0.05 11.27
C GLN A 111 18.69 0.51 9.84
N GLN A 112 18.10 1.62 9.40
CA GLN A 112 18.27 2.20 8.06
C GLN A 112 17.96 1.22 6.90
N LYS A 113 17.02 0.27 7.12
CA LYS A 113 16.71 -0.81 6.16
C LYS A 113 16.04 -0.34 4.87
N LEU A 114 15.45 0.87 4.88
CA LEU A 114 14.72 1.42 3.75
C LEU A 114 15.46 2.57 3.05
N VAL A 115 16.65 2.94 3.53
CA VAL A 115 17.44 4.02 2.94
C VAL A 115 17.81 3.69 1.49
N ASN A 116 17.57 4.66 0.59
CA ASN A 116 17.77 4.56 -0.87
C ASN A 116 16.85 3.54 -1.58
N LYS A 117 15.81 3.02 -0.92
CA LYS A 117 14.81 2.19 -1.58
C LYS A 117 13.86 3.09 -2.36
N PRO A 118 13.72 2.93 -3.70
CA PRO A 118 12.78 3.71 -4.48
C PRO A 118 11.33 3.44 -4.07
N ALA A 119 10.58 4.52 -3.90
CA ALA A 119 9.17 4.45 -3.57
C ALA A 119 8.32 5.32 -4.51
N ALA A 120 7.14 4.84 -4.85
CA ALA A 120 6.08 5.58 -5.51
C ALA A 120 4.84 5.57 -4.64
N VAL A 121 3.96 6.56 -4.79
CA VAL A 121 2.68 6.62 -4.08
C VAL A 121 1.53 6.70 -5.07
N PHE A 122 0.40 6.10 -4.70
CA PHE A 122 -0.85 6.24 -5.44
C PHE A 122 -2.03 6.33 -4.49
N CYS A 123 -3.09 7.01 -4.92
CA CYS A 123 -4.31 7.09 -4.14
C CYS A 123 -5.56 7.04 -5.01
N VAL A 124 -6.68 6.76 -4.37
CA VAL A 124 -8.01 6.76 -5.00
C VAL A 124 -8.93 7.61 -4.15
N GLY A 125 -9.47 8.66 -4.74
CA GLY A 125 -10.51 9.52 -4.18
C GLY A 125 -11.89 9.18 -4.72
N HIS A 126 -12.92 9.84 -4.20
CA HIS A 126 -14.30 9.62 -4.61
C HIS A 126 -14.76 10.59 -5.72
N GLY A 127 -14.07 11.69 -5.91
CA GLY A 127 -14.35 12.72 -6.91
C GLY A 127 -13.08 13.36 -7.45
N LEU A 128 -13.23 14.25 -8.42
CA LEU A 128 -12.11 15.03 -8.94
C LEU A 128 -11.67 16.08 -7.90
N HIS A 129 -10.36 16.19 -7.67
CA HIS A 129 -9.77 17.14 -6.71
C HIS A 129 -10.40 17.04 -5.30
N SER A 130 -10.70 15.80 -4.87
CA SER A 130 -11.32 15.55 -3.56
C SER A 130 -10.29 15.26 -2.45
N GLY A 131 -9.07 15.76 -2.61
CA GLY A 131 -7.98 15.67 -1.65
C GLY A 131 -6.88 14.68 -2.03
N GLU A 132 -6.88 14.17 -3.26
CA GLU A 132 -5.88 13.21 -3.75
C GLU A 132 -4.48 13.80 -3.70
N GLU A 133 -4.32 15.04 -4.13
CA GLU A 133 -3.03 15.73 -4.16
C GLU A 133 -2.43 15.84 -2.77
N VAL A 134 -3.25 16.21 -1.78
CA VAL A 134 -2.80 16.35 -0.39
C VAL A 134 -2.54 14.98 0.24
N ALA A 135 -3.36 13.98 -0.08
CA ALA A 135 -3.15 12.61 0.40
C ALA A 135 -1.81 12.03 -0.10
N LEU A 136 -1.48 12.24 -1.39
CA LEU A 136 -0.20 11.84 -1.97
C LEU A 136 0.96 12.55 -1.28
N LEU A 137 0.91 13.89 -1.15
CA LEU A 137 1.95 14.66 -0.48
C LEU A 137 2.12 14.25 0.98
N SER A 138 1.03 14.02 1.71
CA SER A 138 1.07 13.60 3.10
C SER A 138 1.69 12.20 3.27
N LEU A 139 1.53 11.29 2.29
CA LEU A 139 2.14 9.97 2.30
C LEU A 139 3.62 10.00 1.92
N ILE A 140 4.04 10.89 1.01
CA ILE A 140 5.44 11.05 0.63
C ILE A 140 6.31 11.45 1.83
N ILE A 141 5.83 12.33 2.70
CA ILE A 141 6.60 12.86 3.84
C ILE A 141 7.15 11.74 4.76
N PRO A 142 6.35 10.79 5.27
CA PRO A 142 6.88 9.70 6.08
C PRO A 142 7.82 8.77 5.30
N LEU A 143 7.62 8.57 3.99
CA LEU A 143 8.54 7.77 3.17
C LEU A 143 9.91 8.42 3.05
N LEU A 144 9.96 9.73 2.81
CA LEU A 144 11.21 10.51 2.85
C LEU A 144 11.90 10.42 4.22
N ASN A 145 11.12 10.44 5.31
CA ASN A 145 11.66 10.29 6.67
C ASN A 145 12.27 8.90 6.90
N LEU A 146 11.76 7.87 6.22
CA LEU A 146 12.30 6.51 6.23
C LEU A 146 13.54 6.35 5.32
N GLY A 147 13.91 7.40 4.55
CA GLY A 147 15.06 7.42 3.66
C GLY A 147 14.79 6.85 2.27
N MET A 148 13.52 6.69 1.92
CA MET A 148 13.06 6.19 0.62
C MET A 148 13.03 7.29 -0.44
#